data_4d4e70129c5b6e78b664593b565d6d26
#
_entry.id   4d4e70129c5b6e78b664593b565d6d26
#
_cell.length_a   1.000
_cell.length_b   1.000
_cell.length_c   1.000
_cell.angle_alpha   90.00
_cell.angle_beta   90.00
_cell.angle_gamma   90.00
#
_symmetry.space_group_name_H-M   'P 1'
#
loop_
_entity.id
_entity.type
_entity.pdbx_description
1 polymer ?
#
loop_
_entity_poly.entity_id
_entity_poly.type
_entity_poly.pdbx_seq_one_letter_code
_entity_poly.pdbx_strand_id
1 'polypeptide(L)'
;MEGPEFILFGTTHLAGLAVIFTVMIALPKITNKYFSDKRELIGRIIGYLAIFHTFFSPYSDLYLVVEPYSWKEVLPFHMCDFSLIFIAIYLLGGNKFFFNCAFFWGIAGASMALLTPDIPYGFPSMNFLMFFYGHGLILFGVFYAVIALNQR
;
A
#
# COMPACT_ATOMS: atom_id res chain seq x y z
N MET A 1 -14.26 -15.45 -0.15
CA MET A 1 -15.49 -14.87 -0.72
C MET A 1 -15.20 -14.54 -2.17
N GLU A 2 -15.91 -15.20 -3.06
CA GLU A 2 -15.94 -14.82 -4.47
C GLU A 2 -16.52 -13.43 -4.58
N GLY A 3 -15.86 -12.57 -5.31
CA GLY A 3 -16.37 -11.26 -5.70
C GLY A 3 -16.87 -11.33 -7.16
N PRO A 4 -17.51 -10.27 -7.66
CA PRO A 4 -17.73 -10.13 -9.09
C PRO A 4 -16.39 -10.09 -9.82
N GLU A 5 -16.37 -10.48 -11.09
CA GLU A 5 -15.19 -10.33 -11.95
C GLU A 5 -14.65 -8.89 -11.90
N PHE A 6 -13.32 -8.76 -11.87
CA PHE A 6 -12.71 -7.43 -11.87
C PHE A 6 -12.88 -6.76 -13.24
N ILE A 7 -13.38 -5.54 -13.24
CA ILE A 7 -13.56 -4.74 -14.46
C ILE A 7 -12.62 -3.54 -14.40
N LEU A 8 -11.64 -3.53 -15.30
CA LEU A 8 -10.68 -2.42 -15.43
C LEU A 8 -11.44 -1.11 -15.72
N PHE A 9 -11.13 -0.07 -14.96
CA PHE A 9 -11.83 1.22 -14.96
C PHE A 9 -13.35 1.15 -14.69
N GLY A 10 -13.84 0.02 -14.20
CA GLY A 10 -15.20 -0.08 -13.67
C GLY A 10 -15.42 0.74 -12.40
N THR A 11 -16.67 0.87 -11.98
CA THR A 11 -17.06 1.74 -10.85
C THR A 11 -16.28 1.43 -9.56
N THR A 12 -16.11 0.16 -9.23
CA THR A 12 -15.39 -0.27 -8.02
C THR A 12 -13.90 0.04 -8.10
N HIS A 13 -13.29 -0.14 -9.28
CA HIS A 13 -11.91 0.22 -9.53
C HIS A 13 -11.68 1.73 -9.39
N LEU A 14 -12.49 2.54 -10.07
CA LEU A 14 -12.39 4.00 -10.01
C LEU A 14 -12.64 4.53 -8.59
N ALA A 15 -13.58 3.94 -7.86
CA ALA A 15 -13.83 4.29 -6.47
C ALA A 15 -12.61 3.97 -5.58
N GLY A 16 -12.00 2.79 -5.76
CA GLY A 16 -10.77 2.41 -5.05
C GLY A 16 -9.62 3.38 -5.32
N LEU A 17 -9.39 3.74 -6.59
CA LEU A 17 -8.40 4.76 -6.96
C LEU A 17 -8.70 6.11 -6.33
N ALA A 18 -9.95 6.57 -6.38
CA ALA A 18 -10.36 7.86 -5.81
C ALA A 18 -10.10 7.90 -4.30
N VAL A 19 -10.41 6.82 -3.57
CA VAL A 19 -10.12 6.72 -2.13
C VAL A 19 -8.61 6.78 -1.88
N ILE A 20 -7.82 5.97 -2.59
CA ILE A 20 -6.36 5.91 -2.39
C ILE A 20 -5.72 7.29 -2.66
N PHE A 21 -6.00 7.91 -3.81
CA PHE A 21 -5.41 9.20 -4.16
C PHE A 21 -5.88 10.33 -3.23
N THR A 22 -7.13 10.27 -2.78
CA THR A 22 -7.64 11.24 -1.80
C THR A 22 -6.91 11.11 -0.48
N VAL A 23 -6.82 9.89 0.08
CA VAL A 23 -6.13 9.64 1.36
C VAL A 23 -4.65 9.97 1.27
N MET A 24 -3.97 9.59 0.18
CA MET A 24 -2.57 9.86 -0.08
C MET A 24 -2.21 11.36 0.06
N ILE A 25 -3.10 12.23 -0.39
CA ILE A 25 -2.88 13.69 -0.34
C ILE A 25 -3.47 14.31 0.94
N ALA A 26 -4.67 13.89 1.33
CA ALA A 26 -5.40 14.48 2.45
C ALA A 26 -4.75 14.15 3.80
N LEU A 27 -4.34 12.89 4.01
CA LEU A 27 -3.77 12.45 5.28
C LEU A 27 -2.56 13.29 5.73
N PRO A 28 -1.49 13.47 4.93
CA PRO A 28 -0.34 14.26 5.36
C PRO A 28 -0.68 15.75 5.52
N LYS A 29 -1.58 16.30 4.70
CA LYS A 29 -2.02 17.70 4.83
C LYS A 29 -2.83 17.92 6.11
N ILE A 30 -3.75 17.03 6.42
CA ILE A 30 -4.54 17.07 7.67
C ILE A 30 -3.62 16.93 8.87
N THR A 31 -2.66 16.00 8.80
CA THR A 31 -1.67 15.81 9.86
C THR A 31 -0.88 17.10 10.11
N ASN A 32 -0.35 17.73 9.08
CA ASN A 32 0.39 18.97 9.21
C ASN A 32 -0.44 20.12 9.79
N LYS A 33 -1.73 20.17 9.44
CA LYS A 33 -2.62 21.26 9.87
C LYS A 33 -3.13 21.09 11.30
N TYR A 34 -3.50 19.88 11.69
CA TYR A 34 -4.22 19.63 12.94
C TYR A 34 -3.47 18.76 13.95
N PHE A 35 -2.45 18.01 13.53
CA PHE A 35 -1.72 17.03 14.33
C PHE A 35 -0.21 17.11 14.13
N SER A 36 0.32 18.33 13.98
CA SER A 36 1.73 18.56 13.69
C SER A 36 2.69 18.00 14.75
N ASP A 37 2.25 17.94 16.00
CA ASP A 37 2.95 17.33 17.14
C ASP A 37 2.99 15.79 17.08
N LYS A 38 2.06 15.17 16.34
CA LYS A 38 1.90 13.71 16.24
C LYS A 38 2.33 13.14 14.89
N ARG A 39 2.92 13.96 14.01
CA ARG A 39 3.28 13.52 12.65
C ARG A 39 4.21 12.30 12.63
N GLU A 40 5.18 12.22 13.55
CA GLU A 40 6.05 11.04 13.62
C GLU A 40 5.31 9.80 14.12
N LEU A 41 4.42 9.95 15.10
CA LEU A 41 3.59 8.86 15.59
C LEU A 41 2.69 8.30 14.46
N ILE A 42 2.04 9.18 13.70
CA ILE A 42 1.19 8.76 12.57
C ILE A 42 2.05 8.08 11.49
N GLY A 43 3.24 8.59 11.20
CA GLY A 43 4.19 7.94 10.30
C GLY A 43 4.54 6.52 10.78
N ARG A 44 4.84 6.34 12.06
CA ARG A 44 5.11 5.01 12.64
C ARG A 44 3.90 4.07 12.55
N ILE A 45 2.68 4.58 12.74
CA ILE A 45 1.46 3.78 12.56
C ILE A 45 1.36 3.27 11.12
N ILE A 46 1.60 4.12 10.12
CA ILE A 46 1.64 3.70 8.70
C ILE A 46 2.72 2.63 8.51
N GLY A 47 3.91 2.79 9.09
CA GLY A 47 4.98 1.81 9.06
C GLY A 47 4.58 0.46 9.66
N TYR A 48 3.91 0.44 10.81
CA TYR A 48 3.41 -0.80 11.43
C TYR A 48 2.30 -1.47 10.58
N LEU A 49 1.41 -0.68 9.98
CA LEU A 49 0.39 -1.21 9.06
C LEU A 49 1.03 -1.85 7.83
N ALA A 50 2.10 -1.26 7.30
CA ALA A 50 2.86 -1.82 6.19
C ALA A 50 3.55 -3.15 6.57
N ILE A 51 4.18 -3.22 7.74
CA ILE A 51 4.75 -4.48 8.26
C ILE A 51 3.66 -5.53 8.46
N PHE A 52 2.55 -5.16 9.09
CA PHE A 52 1.43 -6.08 9.27
C PHE A 52 0.93 -6.64 7.94
N HIS A 53 0.75 -5.78 6.93
CA HIS A 53 0.32 -6.21 5.59
C HIS A 53 1.32 -7.17 4.95
N THR A 54 2.62 -6.92 5.06
CA THR A 54 3.68 -7.78 4.50
C THR A 54 3.59 -9.23 5.00
N PHE A 55 3.18 -9.42 6.27
CA PHE A 55 2.99 -10.78 6.83
C PHE A 55 1.59 -11.32 6.61
N PHE A 56 0.58 -10.46 6.58
CA PHE A 56 -0.81 -10.87 6.44
C PHE A 56 -1.20 -11.21 5.00
N SER A 57 -0.62 -10.53 4.01
CA SER A 57 -0.93 -10.78 2.59
C SER A 57 -0.63 -12.23 2.17
N PRO A 58 0.57 -12.79 2.43
CA PRO A 58 0.84 -14.20 2.15
C PRO A 58 -0.14 -15.16 2.82
N TYR A 59 -0.53 -14.87 4.06
CA TYR A 59 -1.53 -15.67 4.77
C TYR A 59 -2.90 -15.60 4.08
N SER A 60 -3.32 -14.40 3.66
CA SER A 60 -4.60 -14.23 2.95
C SER A 60 -4.61 -14.97 1.61
N ASP A 61 -3.52 -14.91 0.87
CA ASP A 61 -3.38 -15.55 -0.44
C ASP A 61 -3.34 -17.07 -0.35
N LEU A 62 -2.80 -17.63 0.74
CA LEU A 62 -2.78 -19.07 0.98
C LEU A 62 -4.10 -19.63 1.48
N TYR A 63 -4.86 -18.88 2.28
CA TYR A 63 -5.96 -19.45 3.07
C TYR A 63 -7.30 -18.74 2.94
N LEU A 64 -7.34 -17.48 2.47
CA LEU A 64 -8.56 -16.67 2.49
C LEU A 64 -9.13 -16.37 1.11
N VAL A 65 -8.36 -16.59 0.04
CA VAL A 65 -8.83 -16.44 -1.35
C VAL A 65 -9.49 -17.73 -1.84
N VAL A 66 -10.36 -17.61 -2.85
CA VAL A 66 -11.14 -18.74 -3.39
C VAL A 66 -10.24 -19.76 -4.08
N GLU A 67 -9.27 -19.27 -4.84
CA GLU A 67 -8.23 -20.08 -5.48
C GLU A 67 -6.90 -19.77 -4.81
N PRO A 68 -6.55 -20.52 -3.73
CA PRO A 68 -5.36 -20.22 -2.96
C PRO A 68 -4.09 -20.43 -3.79
N TYR A 69 -3.21 -19.45 -3.71
CA TYR A 69 -1.89 -19.53 -4.33
C TYR A 69 -1.01 -20.60 -3.67
N SER A 70 -0.02 -21.07 -4.39
CA SER A 70 1.01 -21.92 -3.78
C SER A 70 1.95 -21.08 -2.89
N TRP A 71 2.57 -21.72 -1.87
CA TRP A 71 3.52 -21.04 -0.99
C TRP A 71 4.70 -20.39 -1.74
N LYS A 72 5.03 -20.87 -2.93
CA LYS A 72 6.11 -20.30 -3.77
C LYS A 72 5.71 -18.98 -4.43
N GLU A 73 4.42 -18.81 -4.73
CA GLU A 73 3.87 -17.63 -5.38
C GLU A 73 3.64 -16.48 -4.40
N VAL A 74 3.40 -16.80 -3.11
CA VAL A 74 3.12 -15.79 -2.08
C VAL A 74 4.36 -15.25 -1.37
N LEU A 75 5.57 -15.73 -1.74
CA LEU A 75 6.79 -15.18 -1.16
C LEU A 75 6.95 -13.70 -1.54
N PRO A 76 7.30 -12.82 -0.58
CA PRO A 76 7.32 -11.37 -0.78
C PRO A 76 8.59 -10.92 -1.54
N PHE A 77 8.76 -11.39 -2.77
CA PHE A 77 9.91 -11.08 -3.64
C PHE A 77 9.56 -10.17 -4.83
N HIS A 78 8.34 -9.63 -4.87
CA HIS A 78 7.99 -8.62 -5.86
C HIS A 78 8.56 -7.25 -5.48
N MET A 79 8.78 -6.39 -6.46
CA MET A 79 9.28 -5.03 -6.24
C MET A 79 8.38 -4.21 -5.32
N CYS A 80 7.08 -4.47 -5.33
CA CYS A 80 6.13 -3.81 -4.45
C CYS A 80 6.31 -4.22 -2.99
N ASP A 81 6.62 -5.50 -2.72
CA ASP A 81 6.91 -5.99 -1.38
C ASP A 81 8.15 -5.32 -0.80
N PHE A 82 9.23 -5.23 -1.59
CA PHE A 82 10.42 -4.50 -1.18
C PHE A 82 10.14 -3.02 -0.94
N SER A 83 9.33 -2.39 -1.81
CA SER A 83 8.94 -0.99 -1.64
C SER A 83 8.16 -0.77 -0.35
N LEU A 84 7.24 -1.70 -0.02
CA LEU A 84 6.46 -1.68 1.21
C LEU A 84 7.34 -1.86 2.45
N ILE A 85 8.26 -2.82 2.42
CA ILE A 85 9.22 -3.06 3.50
C ILE A 85 10.13 -1.85 3.70
N PHE A 86 10.65 -1.27 2.63
CA PHE A 86 11.57 -0.14 2.72
C PHE A 86 10.89 1.12 3.26
N ILE A 87 9.66 1.42 2.81
CA ILE A 87 8.95 2.56 3.39
C ILE A 87 8.58 2.32 4.85
N ALA A 88 8.25 1.08 5.23
CA ALA A 88 8.02 0.73 6.62
C ALA A 88 9.27 0.93 7.47
N ILE A 89 10.43 0.41 7.04
CA ILE A 89 11.71 0.60 7.75
C ILE A 89 12.01 2.09 7.92
N TYR A 90 11.85 2.90 6.87
CA TYR A 90 12.06 4.34 6.95
C TYR A 90 11.15 5.00 8.00
N LEU A 91 9.86 4.75 7.95
CA LEU A 91 8.88 5.35 8.85
C LEU A 91 9.05 4.90 10.32
N LEU A 92 9.68 3.76 10.54
CA LEU A 92 10.00 3.24 11.88
C LEU A 92 11.36 3.72 12.42
N GLY A 93 12.05 4.60 11.72
CA GLY A 93 13.30 5.21 12.17
C GLY A 93 14.53 4.80 11.34
N GLY A 94 14.32 4.17 10.18
CA GLY A 94 15.40 3.87 9.23
C GLY A 94 15.98 5.11 8.54
N ASN A 95 17.07 4.91 7.84
CA ASN A 95 17.77 6.00 7.17
C ASN A 95 17.17 6.36 5.79
N LYS A 96 17.65 7.45 5.21
CA LYS A 96 17.20 7.99 3.92
C LYS A 96 17.38 7.02 2.74
N PHE A 97 18.28 6.07 2.81
CA PHE A 97 18.46 5.06 1.77
C PHE A 97 17.15 4.27 1.53
N PHE A 98 16.50 3.81 2.60
CA PHE A 98 15.23 3.09 2.50
C PHE A 98 14.10 3.94 1.92
N PHE A 99 14.05 5.22 2.29
CA PHE A 99 13.10 6.16 1.67
C PHE A 99 13.35 6.29 0.16
N ASN A 100 14.59 6.49 -0.27
CA ASN A 100 14.92 6.65 -1.68
C ASN A 100 14.52 5.41 -2.50
N CYS A 101 14.83 4.20 -2.00
CA CYS A 101 14.41 2.97 -2.66
C CYS A 101 12.88 2.89 -2.78
N ALA A 102 12.16 3.13 -1.68
CA ALA A 102 10.69 3.12 -1.67
C ALA A 102 10.09 4.21 -2.57
N PHE A 103 10.71 5.39 -2.62
CA PHE A 103 10.26 6.51 -3.45
C PHE A 103 10.29 6.13 -4.95
N PHE A 104 11.45 5.71 -5.46
CA PHE A 104 11.59 5.41 -6.88
C PHE A 104 10.82 4.15 -7.30
N TRP A 105 10.97 3.06 -6.56
CA TRP A 105 10.31 1.80 -6.88
C TRP A 105 8.82 1.82 -6.54
N GLY A 106 8.47 2.40 -5.40
CA GLY A 106 7.10 2.43 -4.90
C GLY A 106 6.20 3.32 -5.75
N ILE A 107 6.62 4.53 -6.12
CA ILE A 107 5.77 5.40 -6.94
C ILE A 107 5.52 4.75 -8.31
N ALA A 108 6.56 4.31 -9.01
CA ALA A 108 6.41 3.69 -10.32
C ALA A 108 5.61 2.38 -10.24
N GLY A 109 6.02 1.45 -9.37
CA GLY A 109 5.41 0.13 -9.25
C GLY A 109 3.99 0.18 -8.72
N ALA A 110 3.77 0.85 -7.58
CA ALA A 110 2.44 0.88 -6.97
C ALA A 110 1.42 1.66 -7.81
N SER A 111 1.83 2.76 -8.47
CA SER A 111 0.93 3.50 -9.35
C SER A 111 0.53 2.67 -10.57
N MET A 112 1.47 1.98 -11.21
CA MET A 112 1.17 1.11 -12.35
C MET A 112 0.30 -0.07 -11.93
N ALA A 113 0.61 -0.72 -10.82
CA ALA A 113 -0.21 -1.80 -10.29
C ALA A 113 -1.65 -1.37 -9.99
N LEU A 114 -1.85 -0.20 -9.40
CA LEU A 114 -3.18 0.33 -9.13
C LEU A 114 -3.94 0.74 -10.39
N LEU A 115 -3.27 1.23 -11.42
CA LEU A 115 -3.90 1.62 -12.68
C LEU A 115 -4.25 0.41 -13.57
N THR A 116 -3.46 -0.64 -13.51
CA THR A 116 -3.63 -1.86 -14.30
C THR A 116 -3.48 -3.10 -13.42
N PRO A 117 -4.39 -3.31 -12.45
CA PRO A 117 -4.29 -4.43 -11.52
C PRO A 117 -4.52 -5.77 -12.22
N ASP A 118 -3.67 -6.74 -11.88
CA ASP A 118 -3.80 -8.13 -12.32
C ASP A 118 -4.44 -8.95 -11.19
N ILE A 119 -5.75 -8.79 -11.03
CA ILE A 119 -6.56 -9.49 -10.04
C ILE A 119 -7.82 -10.07 -10.68
N PRO A 120 -8.22 -11.30 -10.34
CA PRO A 120 -9.38 -11.96 -10.97
C PRO A 120 -10.72 -11.38 -10.50
N TYR A 121 -10.81 -10.95 -9.24
CA TYR A 121 -12.07 -10.55 -8.61
C TYR A 121 -12.05 -9.10 -8.14
N GLY A 122 -13.17 -8.40 -8.34
CA GLY A 122 -13.40 -7.04 -7.88
C GLY A 122 -13.87 -6.98 -6.41
N PHE A 123 -14.19 -5.76 -5.94
CA PHE A 123 -14.73 -5.54 -4.60
C PHE A 123 -16.06 -6.31 -4.41
N PRO A 124 -16.27 -6.95 -3.27
CA PRO A 124 -15.50 -6.93 -2.01
C PRO A 124 -14.56 -8.15 -1.81
N SER A 125 -14.00 -8.72 -2.88
CA SER A 125 -13.12 -9.89 -2.75
C SER A 125 -11.86 -9.61 -1.92
N MET A 126 -11.30 -10.65 -1.30
CA MET A 126 -10.04 -10.52 -0.55
C MET A 126 -8.88 -10.11 -1.46
N ASN A 127 -8.84 -10.65 -2.69
CA ASN A 127 -7.84 -10.26 -3.70
C ASN A 127 -7.86 -8.74 -3.94
N PHE A 128 -9.05 -8.16 -4.17
CA PHE A 128 -9.18 -6.71 -4.36
C PHE A 128 -8.72 -5.93 -3.12
N LEU A 129 -9.21 -6.31 -1.94
CA LEU A 129 -8.90 -5.58 -0.71
C LEU A 129 -7.41 -5.61 -0.39
N MET A 130 -6.77 -6.78 -0.44
CA MET A 130 -5.34 -6.90 -0.14
C MET A 130 -4.48 -6.20 -1.17
N PHE A 131 -4.80 -6.33 -2.45
CA PHE A 131 -4.06 -5.68 -3.52
C PHE A 131 -4.10 -4.15 -3.41
N PHE A 132 -5.30 -3.57 -3.29
CA PHE A 132 -5.47 -2.12 -3.18
C PHE A 132 -4.92 -1.56 -1.87
N TYR A 133 -5.08 -2.28 -0.76
CA TYR A 133 -4.54 -1.88 0.53
C TYR A 133 -3.01 -1.85 0.54
N GLY A 134 -2.34 -2.91 0.05
CA GLY A 134 -0.89 -2.99 0.02
C GLY A 134 -0.25 -1.91 -0.85
N HIS A 135 -0.72 -1.77 -2.10
CA HIS A 135 -0.22 -0.75 -3.01
C HIS A 135 -0.57 0.68 -2.53
N GLY A 136 -1.74 0.86 -1.93
CA GLY A 136 -2.13 2.11 -1.27
C GLY A 136 -1.20 2.47 -0.12
N LEU A 137 -0.80 1.53 0.73
CA LEU A 137 0.12 1.77 1.84
C LEU A 137 1.51 2.24 1.37
N ILE A 138 2.01 1.71 0.25
CA ILE A 138 3.27 2.19 -0.34
C ILE A 138 3.16 3.68 -0.65
N LEU A 139 2.11 4.07 -1.41
CA LEU A 139 1.90 5.46 -1.77
C LEU A 139 1.65 6.35 -0.54
N PHE A 140 0.83 5.90 0.41
CA PHE A 140 0.56 6.64 1.66
C PHE A 140 1.85 6.90 2.43
N GLY A 141 2.70 5.89 2.58
CA GLY A 141 3.96 6.00 3.29
C GLY A 141 4.93 6.98 2.61
N VAL A 142 5.08 6.85 1.29
CA VAL A 142 5.98 7.72 0.50
C VAL A 142 5.50 9.17 0.53
N PHE A 143 4.22 9.44 0.24
CA PHE A 143 3.68 10.80 0.24
C PHE A 143 3.61 11.39 1.64
N TYR A 144 3.37 10.55 2.66
CA TYR A 144 3.44 10.99 4.05
C TYR A 144 4.86 11.44 4.42
N ALA A 145 5.87 10.68 4.05
CA ALA A 145 7.27 11.05 4.28
C ALA A 145 7.63 12.37 3.59
N VAL A 146 7.21 12.55 2.33
CA VAL A 146 7.49 13.79 1.57
C VAL A 146 6.78 14.99 2.16
N ILE A 147 5.47 14.89 2.44
CA ILE A 147 4.62 16.05 2.77
C ILE A 147 4.60 16.31 4.28
N ALA A 148 4.45 15.27 5.12
CA ALA A 148 4.32 15.45 6.56
C ALA A 148 5.68 15.48 7.28
N LEU A 149 6.62 14.63 6.87
CA LEU A 149 7.95 14.57 7.48
C LEU A 149 8.99 15.42 6.74
N ASN A 150 8.61 16.13 5.67
CA ASN A 150 9.48 16.97 4.84
C ASN A 150 10.73 16.25 4.30
N GLN A 151 10.61 14.96 4.01
CA GLN A 151 11.70 14.17 3.45
C GLN A 151 11.94 14.57 1.99
N ARG A 152 13.21 14.91 1.66
CA ARG A 152 13.67 15.31 0.31
C ARG A 152 14.92 14.54 -0.08
#